data_b088080a1dd1921cbb32035a2d4cacca
#
_entry.id   b088080a1dd1921cbb32035a2d4cacca
#
_cell.length_a   1.000
_cell.length_b   1.000
_cell.length_c   1.000
_cell.angle_alpha   90.00
_cell.angle_beta   90.00
_cell.angle_gamma   90.00
#
_symmetry.space_group_name_H-M   'P 1'
#
loop_
_entity.id
_entity.type
_entity.pdbx_description
1 polymer ?
#
loop_
_entity_poly.entity_id
_entity_poly.type
_entity_poly.pdbx_seq_one_letter_code
_entity_poly.pdbx_strand_id
1 'polypeptide(L)'
;IADINEGDFVLDVCAAPGGKTFHAADRLKGAGKVLSRDLTEYKTELIEENKDRMHYENVEVQQWDALEEDESLLESVDVLLADLPCSGLGIMGRKNDIKYQMTEEQLGELAALQRQILSVVWKYVKPGGQMIFSTCTLNKGENAENIKWIEENTPLHLVSIEEYLPQNLKNRTAWNSRTPPRTNAAFSAAGSPAASPPTS
;
A
#
# COMPACT_ATOMS: atom_id res chain seq x y z
N ILE A 1 10.77 0.51 1.33
CA ILE A 1 10.08 1.79 1.12
C ILE A 1 9.33 2.16 2.39
N ALA A 2 8.54 1.22 2.97
CA ALA A 2 7.94 1.45 4.28
C ALA A 2 9.01 1.41 5.38
N ASP A 3 9.00 2.41 6.25
CA ASP A 3 9.88 2.45 7.43
C ASP A 3 9.16 1.74 8.59
N ILE A 4 9.21 0.41 8.57
CA ILE A 4 8.56 -0.46 9.56
C ILE A 4 9.56 -0.73 10.67
N ASN A 5 9.21 -0.38 11.90
CA ASN A 5 10.01 -0.53 13.11
C ASN A 5 9.43 -1.57 14.05
N GLU A 6 10.25 -2.08 14.97
CA GLU A 6 9.81 -2.98 16.04
C GLU A 6 8.75 -2.27 16.90
N GLY A 7 7.62 -2.94 17.12
CA GLY A 7 6.51 -2.40 17.90
C GLY A 7 5.42 -1.70 17.08
N ASP A 8 5.64 -1.43 15.79
CA ASP A 8 4.65 -0.78 14.93
C ASP A 8 3.38 -1.63 14.76
N PHE A 9 2.27 -0.95 14.55
CA PHE A 9 1.03 -1.52 14.06
C PHE A 9 0.92 -1.28 12.56
N VAL A 10 0.93 -2.37 11.78
CA VAL A 10 0.80 -2.35 10.32
C VAL A 10 -0.58 -2.82 9.92
N LEU A 11 -1.26 -2.09 9.02
CA LEU A 11 -2.53 -2.50 8.40
C LEU A 11 -2.31 -2.72 6.90
N ASP A 12 -2.68 -3.91 6.40
CA ASP A 12 -2.69 -4.24 4.97
C ASP A 12 -4.15 -4.43 4.54
N VAL A 13 -4.68 -3.51 3.71
CA VAL A 13 -6.13 -3.39 3.45
C VAL A 13 -6.63 -4.20 2.26
N CYS A 14 -5.75 -4.72 1.40
CA CYS A 14 -6.08 -5.58 0.26
C CYS A 14 -4.98 -6.65 0.13
N ALA A 15 -4.85 -7.46 1.17
CA ALA A 15 -3.64 -8.17 1.49
C ALA A 15 -3.38 -9.45 0.68
N ALA A 16 -4.44 -10.12 0.20
CA ALA A 16 -4.30 -11.45 -0.40
C ALA A 16 -3.34 -11.48 -1.61
N PRO A 17 -2.50 -12.49 -1.68
CA PRO A 17 -2.34 -13.68 -0.83
C PRO A 17 -1.42 -13.52 0.39
N GLY A 18 -1.06 -12.29 0.83
CA GLY A 18 -0.29 -12.02 2.03
C GLY A 18 1.19 -11.64 1.83
N GLY A 19 1.65 -11.49 0.59
CA GLY A 19 3.09 -11.26 0.33
C GLY A 19 3.66 -10.00 0.99
N LYS A 20 2.91 -8.88 1.03
CA LYS A 20 3.32 -7.65 1.71
C LYS A 20 3.11 -7.75 3.21
N THR A 21 2.00 -8.37 3.64
CA THR A 21 1.70 -8.70 5.03
C THR A 21 2.87 -9.42 5.71
N PHE A 22 3.35 -10.53 5.12
CA PHE A 22 4.41 -11.33 5.74
C PHE A 22 5.76 -10.63 5.69
N HIS A 23 6.05 -9.87 4.63
CA HIS A 23 7.25 -9.04 4.60
C HIS A 23 7.22 -7.95 5.69
N ALA A 24 6.06 -7.36 5.96
CA ALA A 24 5.90 -6.43 7.07
C ALA A 24 6.09 -7.13 8.43
N ALA A 25 5.51 -8.32 8.60
CA ALA A 25 5.66 -9.14 9.81
C ALA A 25 7.13 -9.49 10.11
N ASP A 26 7.91 -9.82 9.07
CA ASP A 26 9.37 -10.03 9.20
C ASP A 26 10.10 -8.78 9.69
N ARG A 27 9.70 -7.60 9.19
CA ARG A 27 10.32 -6.33 9.58
C ARG A 27 10.08 -5.99 11.05
N LEU A 28 8.94 -6.40 11.60
CA LEU A 28 8.58 -6.22 13.01
C LEU A 28 9.41 -7.10 13.97
N LYS A 29 10.11 -8.13 13.47
CA LYS A 29 10.97 -9.04 14.27
C LYS A 29 10.27 -9.64 15.51
N GLY A 30 8.97 -9.90 15.40
CA GLY A 30 8.16 -10.47 16.48
C GLY A 30 7.63 -9.44 17.49
N ALA A 31 8.01 -8.16 17.40
CA ALA A 31 7.41 -7.07 18.17
C ALA A 31 6.42 -6.29 17.28
N GLY A 32 5.28 -5.85 17.84
CA GLY A 32 4.22 -5.22 17.06
C GLY A 32 3.30 -6.24 16.36
N LYS A 33 2.42 -5.75 15.50
CA LYS A 33 1.42 -6.61 14.82
C LYS A 33 1.13 -6.15 13.39
N VAL A 34 0.70 -7.10 12.56
CA VAL A 34 0.10 -6.82 11.25
C VAL A 34 -1.35 -7.25 11.28
N LEU A 35 -2.28 -6.33 10.98
CA LEU A 35 -3.66 -6.66 10.66
C LEU A 35 -3.79 -6.73 9.13
N SER A 36 -4.15 -7.90 8.65
CA SER A 36 -4.24 -8.21 7.22
C SER A 36 -5.71 -8.38 6.84
N ARG A 37 -6.22 -7.53 5.94
CA ARG A 37 -7.63 -7.50 5.55
C ARG A 37 -7.79 -7.77 4.06
N ASP A 38 -8.84 -8.48 3.69
CA ASP A 38 -9.31 -8.57 2.30
C ASP A 38 -10.83 -8.75 2.25
N LEU A 39 -11.42 -8.49 1.09
CA LEU A 39 -12.87 -8.39 0.90
C LEU A 39 -13.59 -9.74 1.06
N THR A 40 -13.02 -10.85 0.59
CA THR A 40 -13.72 -12.13 0.48
C THR A 40 -13.10 -13.18 1.40
N GLU A 41 -13.95 -14.08 1.92
CA GLU A 41 -13.56 -15.23 2.73
C GLU A 41 -12.46 -16.07 2.03
N TYR A 42 -12.63 -16.38 0.75
CA TYR A 42 -11.61 -17.10 -0.03
C TYR A 42 -10.23 -16.44 0.01
N LYS A 43 -10.16 -15.11 -0.04
CA LYS A 43 -8.91 -14.38 0.00
C LYS A 43 -8.29 -14.35 1.39
N THR A 44 -9.13 -14.24 2.42
CA THR A 44 -8.63 -14.30 3.82
C THR A 44 -8.17 -15.70 4.18
N GLU A 45 -8.85 -16.75 3.70
CA GLU A 45 -8.38 -18.14 3.83
C GLU A 45 -6.98 -18.34 3.23
N LEU A 46 -6.71 -17.79 2.03
CA LEU A 46 -5.37 -17.84 1.42
C LEU A 46 -4.30 -17.17 2.28
N ILE A 47 -4.64 -16.08 2.97
CA ILE A 47 -3.70 -15.41 3.88
C ILE A 47 -3.47 -16.28 5.12
N GLU A 48 -4.55 -16.85 5.72
CA GLU A 48 -4.45 -17.74 6.89
C GLU A 48 -3.62 -19.00 6.58
N GLU A 49 -3.87 -19.68 5.45
CA GLU A 49 -3.07 -20.82 5.01
C GLU A 49 -1.58 -20.49 4.90
N ASN A 50 -1.25 -19.34 4.34
CA ASN A 50 0.13 -18.88 4.20
C ASN A 50 0.74 -18.50 5.56
N LYS A 51 -0.03 -17.84 6.44
CA LYS A 51 0.36 -17.51 7.81
C LYS A 51 0.72 -18.77 8.60
N ASP A 52 -0.18 -19.78 8.56
CA ASP A 52 0.03 -21.05 9.28
C ASP A 52 1.24 -21.80 8.75
N ARG A 53 1.39 -21.88 7.42
CA ARG A 53 2.53 -22.53 6.77
C ARG A 53 3.87 -21.89 7.13
N MET A 54 3.89 -20.56 7.34
CA MET A 54 5.10 -19.79 7.64
C MET A 54 5.25 -19.49 9.14
N HIS A 55 4.28 -19.90 9.98
CA HIS A 55 4.30 -19.76 11.44
C HIS A 55 4.39 -18.31 11.94
N TYR A 56 3.64 -17.39 11.32
CA TYR A 56 3.56 -16.00 11.80
C TYR A 56 2.54 -15.88 12.95
N GLU A 57 3.01 -15.55 14.14
CA GLU A 57 2.15 -15.33 15.34
C GLU A 57 1.69 -13.87 15.45
N ASN A 58 2.42 -12.93 14.84
CA ASN A 58 2.15 -11.50 14.89
C ASN A 58 1.28 -10.98 13.73
N VAL A 59 0.64 -11.87 12.99
CA VAL A 59 -0.29 -11.55 11.90
C VAL A 59 -1.71 -11.95 12.31
N GLU A 60 -2.62 -10.99 12.28
CA GLU A 60 -4.05 -11.20 12.41
C GLU A 60 -4.72 -11.04 11.04
N VAL A 61 -5.65 -11.93 10.70
CA VAL A 61 -6.36 -11.89 9.41
C VAL A 61 -7.84 -11.62 9.65
N GLN A 62 -8.42 -10.73 8.87
CA GLN A 62 -9.81 -10.35 9.01
C GLN A 62 -10.45 -10.12 7.64
N GLN A 63 -11.65 -10.68 7.43
CA GLN A 63 -12.47 -10.28 6.29
C GLN A 63 -13.07 -8.90 6.55
N TRP A 64 -12.81 -7.95 5.64
CA TRP A 64 -13.31 -6.58 5.75
C TRP A 64 -13.43 -5.93 4.38
N ASP A 65 -14.51 -5.18 4.16
CA ASP A 65 -14.62 -4.33 2.98
C ASP A 65 -13.89 -3.00 3.23
N ALA A 66 -12.87 -2.71 2.44
CA ALA A 66 -12.09 -1.48 2.57
C ALA A 66 -12.88 -0.20 2.26
N LEU A 67 -14.12 -0.32 1.77
CA LEU A 67 -15.08 0.78 1.63
C LEU A 67 -15.83 1.09 2.93
N GLU A 68 -15.80 0.18 3.90
CA GLU A 68 -16.42 0.37 5.21
C GLU A 68 -15.40 0.92 6.22
N GLU A 69 -15.77 2.02 6.89
CA GLU A 69 -14.93 2.63 7.92
C GLU A 69 -14.98 1.82 9.22
N ASP A 70 -13.81 1.51 9.77
CA ASP A 70 -13.66 0.92 11.09
C ASP A 70 -13.24 2.00 12.09
N GLU A 71 -14.19 2.51 12.85
CA GLU A 71 -13.96 3.57 13.84
C GLU A 71 -12.87 3.21 14.88
N SER A 72 -12.67 1.91 15.14
CA SER A 72 -11.68 1.44 16.11
C SER A 72 -10.23 1.63 15.65
N LEU A 73 -10.01 1.82 14.35
CA LEU A 73 -8.69 1.99 13.74
C LEU A 73 -8.32 3.43 13.43
N LEU A 74 -9.24 4.40 13.63
CA LEU A 74 -8.96 5.80 13.34
C LEU A 74 -7.70 6.29 14.07
N GLU A 75 -6.77 6.88 13.31
CA GLU A 75 -5.50 7.45 13.79
C GLU A 75 -4.66 6.49 14.66
N SER A 76 -4.75 5.17 14.41
CA SER A 76 -4.08 4.16 15.24
C SER A 76 -2.94 3.41 14.55
N VAL A 77 -2.86 3.48 13.22
CA VAL A 77 -1.96 2.68 12.40
C VAL A 77 -0.65 3.42 12.14
N ASP A 78 0.48 2.77 12.43
CA ASP A 78 1.82 3.30 12.14
C ASP A 78 2.12 3.27 10.65
N VAL A 79 1.83 2.12 10.02
CA VAL A 79 2.07 1.90 8.59
C VAL A 79 0.85 1.28 7.93
N LEU A 80 0.25 1.98 6.99
CA LEU A 80 -0.83 1.49 6.14
C LEU A 80 -0.27 1.01 4.81
N LEU A 81 -0.56 -0.22 4.42
CA LEU A 81 -0.27 -0.78 3.10
C LEU A 81 -1.56 -0.76 2.26
N ALA A 82 -1.59 0.06 1.22
CA ALA A 82 -2.68 0.20 0.28
C ALA A 82 -2.25 -0.32 -1.11
N ASP A 83 -2.10 -1.66 -1.22
CA ASP A 83 -1.86 -2.35 -2.50
C ASP A 83 -3.20 -2.68 -3.15
N LEU A 84 -3.79 -1.68 -3.76
CA LEU A 84 -5.19 -1.71 -4.16
C LEU A 84 -5.44 -2.57 -5.41
N PRO A 85 -6.65 -3.15 -5.55
CA PRO A 85 -7.04 -3.84 -6.77
C PRO A 85 -6.84 -2.90 -7.96
N CYS A 86 -6.18 -3.39 -9.01
CA CYS A 86 -5.81 -2.61 -10.17
C CYS A 86 -5.92 -3.41 -11.47
N SER A 87 -5.87 -2.73 -12.62
CA SER A 87 -5.99 -3.34 -13.94
C SER A 87 -4.88 -4.34 -14.30
N GLY A 88 -3.76 -4.33 -13.57
CA GLY A 88 -2.65 -5.25 -13.81
C GLY A 88 -1.88 -5.01 -15.12
N LEU A 89 -2.07 -3.88 -15.79
CA LEU A 89 -1.43 -3.58 -17.08
C LEU A 89 0.11 -3.56 -17.02
N GLY A 90 0.69 -3.49 -15.81
CA GLY A 90 2.14 -3.57 -15.60
C GLY A 90 2.71 -4.99 -15.68
N ILE A 91 1.86 -6.01 -15.56
CA ILE A 91 2.27 -7.43 -15.54
C ILE A 91 1.80 -8.21 -16.79
N MET A 92 1.41 -7.52 -17.86
CA MET A 92 0.96 -8.13 -19.13
C MET A 92 1.95 -9.14 -19.71
N GLY A 93 3.23 -8.97 -19.49
CA GLY A 93 4.26 -9.93 -19.92
C GLY A 93 4.19 -11.30 -19.23
N ARG A 94 3.47 -11.39 -18.11
CA ARG A 94 3.25 -12.64 -17.35
C ARG A 94 1.83 -13.19 -17.51
N LYS A 95 0.86 -12.34 -17.88
CA LYS A 95 -0.56 -12.68 -18.06
C LYS A 95 -1.05 -12.00 -19.35
N ASN A 96 -0.90 -12.68 -20.48
CA ASN A 96 -1.23 -12.14 -21.82
C ASN A 96 -2.71 -11.78 -21.99
N ASP A 97 -3.59 -12.37 -21.19
CA ASP A 97 -5.05 -12.20 -21.31
C ASP A 97 -5.52 -10.80 -20.85
N ILE A 98 -4.76 -10.14 -19.99
CA ILE A 98 -5.11 -8.82 -19.43
C ILE A 98 -5.22 -7.75 -20.53
N LYS A 99 -4.39 -7.84 -21.57
CA LYS A 99 -4.32 -6.84 -22.65
C LYS A 99 -5.63 -6.71 -23.45
N TYR A 100 -6.43 -7.77 -23.51
CA TYR A 100 -7.64 -7.84 -24.34
C TYR A 100 -8.95 -7.72 -23.56
N GLN A 101 -8.91 -7.58 -22.25
CA GLN A 101 -10.09 -7.69 -21.38
C GLN A 101 -10.52 -6.37 -20.74
N MET A 102 -9.71 -5.29 -20.80
CA MET A 102 -10.02 -4.04 -20.10
C MET A 102 -10.39 -2.92 -21.08
N THR A 103 -11.61 -2.40 -20.92
CA THR A 103 -12.09 -1.21 -21.63
C THR A 103 -11.65 0.07 -20.89
N GLU A 104 -11.70 1.22 -21.58
CA GLU A 104 -11.44 2.53 -20.93
C GLU A 104 -12.43 2.81 -19.79
N GLU A 105 -13.67 2.39 -19.93
CA GLU A 105 -14.71 2.51 -18.90
C GLU A 105 -14.33 1.72 -17.65
N GLN A 106 -13.92 0.45 -17.79
CA GLN A 106 -13.47 -0.40 -16.69
C GLN A 106 -12.21 0.15 -15.99
N LEU A 107 -11.30 0.76 -16.74
CA LEU A 107 -10.14 1.46 -16.16
C LEU A 107 -10.57 2.67 -15.32
N GLY A 108 -11.58 3.41 -15.78
CA GLY A 108 -12.17 4.52 -15.05
C GLY A 108 -12.87 4.06 -13.77
N GLU A 109 -13.63 2.96 -13.82
CA GLU A 109 -14.29 2.36 -12.66
C GLU A 109 -13.29 1.90 -11.59
N LEU A 110 -12.19 1.26 -12.01
CA LEU A 110 -11.13 0.85 -11.08
C LEU A 110 -10.46 2.05 -10.40
N ALA A 111 -10.13 3.09 -11.15
CA ALA A 111 -9.56 4.30 -10.57
C ALA A 111 -10.53 4.98 -9.58
N ALA A 112 -11.84 4.96 -9.89
CA ALA A 112 -12.87 5.47 -8.99
C ALA A 112 -13.00 4.62 -7.72
N LEU A 113 -13.01 3.30 -7.84
CA LEU A 113 -13.02 2.38 -6.70
C LEU A 113 -11.81 2.59 -5.79
N GLN A 114 -10.62 2.72 -6.37
CA GLN A 114 -9.40 2.99 -5.61
C GLN A 114 -9.51 4.30 -4.80
N ARG A 115 -10.07 5.37 -5.37
CA ARG A 115 -10.30 6.63 -4.66
C ARG A 115 -11.33 6.49 -3.53
N GLN A 116 -12.37 5.68 -3.74
CA GLN A 116 -13.35 5.37 -2.68
C GLN A 116 -12.66 4.66 -1.50
N ILE A 117 -11.86 3.63 -1.77
CA ILE A 117 -11.09 2.94 -0.73
C ILE A 117 -10.14 3.93 -0.04
N LEU A 118 -9.35 4.69 -0.81
CA LEU A 118 -8.41 5.68 -0.27
C LEU A 118 -9.11 6.73 0.61
N SER A 119 -10.35 7.14 0.28
CA SER A 119 -11.11 8.11 1.07
C SER A 119 -11.48 7.61 2.47
N VAL A 120 -11.49 6.30 2.66
CA VAL A 120 -11.74 5.64 3.95
C VAL A 120 -10.42 5.39 4.68
N VAL A 121 -9.51 4.65 4.04
CA VAL A 121 -8.39 4.01 4.74
C VAL A 121 -7.30 4.98 5.20
N TRP A 122 -7.13 6.14 4.56
CA TRP A 122 -6.15 7.13 5.00
C TRP A 122 -6.39 7.62 6.43
N LYS A 123 -7.63 7.59 6.91
CA LYS A 123 -8.04 8.02 8.25
C LYS A 123 -7.47 7.13 9.36
N TYR A 124 -7.05 5.93 9.02
CA TYR A 124 -6.45 5.00 9.98
C TYR A 124 -5.01 5.36 10.32
N VAL A 125 -4.33 6.11 9.45
CA VAL A 125 -2.94 6.52 9.66
C VAL A 125 -2.85 7.49 10.82
N LYS A 126 -2.10 7.13 11.86
CA LYS A 126 -1.89 8.02 13.01
C LYS A 126 -1.06 9.25 12.64
N PRO A 127 -1.15 10.35 13.42
CA PRO A 127 -0.20 11.46 13.28
C PRO A 127 1.25 10.95 13.36
N GLY A 128 2.05 11.26 12.34
CA GLY A 128 3.40 10.74 12.23
C GLY A 128 3.53 9.36 11.57
N GLY A 129 2.43 8.68 11.30
CA GLY A 129 2.43 7.43 10.53
C GLY A 129 2.59 7.63 9.04
N GLN A 130 2.63 6.54 8.30
CA GLN A 130 2.81 6.56 6.86
C GLN A 130 1.83 5.65 6.13
N MET A 131 1.49 6.02 4.89
CA MET A 131 0.72 5.19 3.95
C MET A 131 1.59 4.85 2.74
N ILE A 132 1.64 3.59 2.37
CA ILE A 132 2.28 3.10 1.16
C ILE A 132 1.20 2.74 0.15
N PHE A 133 1.06 3.56 -0.88
CA PHE A 133 0.16 3.28 -1.99
C PHE A 133 0.92 2.55 -3.09
N SER A 134 0.38 1.43 -3.57
CA SER A 134 0.98 0.64 -4.65
C SER A 134 -0.07 0.04 -5.58
N THR A 135 0.31 -0.13 -6.85
CA THR A 135 -0.47 -0.82 -7.88
C THR A 135 0.45 -1.62 -8.78
N CYS A 136 -0.08 -2.61 -9.47
CA CYS A 136 0.64 -3.38 -10.50
C CYS A 136 0.29 -2.93 -11.94
N THR A 137 -0.13 -1.69 -12.14
CA THR A 137 -0.54 -1.15 -13.44
C THR A 137 0.37 -0.04 -13.94
N LEU A 138 0.30 0.24 -15.25
CA LEU A 138 0.93 1.40 -15.89
C LEU A 138 -0.08 2.51 -16.22
N ASN A 139 -1.36 2.32 -15.88
CA ASN A 139 -2.42 3.30 -16.14
C ASN A 139 -2.21 4.55 -15.27
N LYS A 140 -2.24 5.72 -15.91
CA LYS A 140 -2.07 7.01 -15.23
C LYS A 140 -3.22 7.31 -14.25
N GLY A 141 -4.44 6.93 -14.60
CA GLY A 141 -5.63 7.12 -13.76
C GLY A 141 -5.52 6.42 -12.42
N GLU A 142 -4.96 5.20 -12.45
CA GLU A 142 -4.76 4.37 -11.27
C GLU A 142 -3.47 4.71 -10.49
N ASN A 143 -2.56 5.49 -11.04
CA ASN A 143 -1.26 5.85 -10.43
C ASN A 143 -1.14 7.35 -10.19
N ALA A 144 -0.66 8.10 -11.19
CA ALA A 144 -0.32 9.51 -11.07
C ALA A 144 -1.51 10.37 -10.63
N GLU A 145 -2.70 10.08 -11.16
CA GLU A 145 -3.91 10.83 -10.81
C GLU A 145 -4.42 10.48 -9.40
N ASN A 146 -4.25 9.23 -8.96
CA ASN A 146 -4.59 8.85 -7.58
C ASN A 146 -3.59 9.44 -6.57
N ILE A 147 -2.30 9.50 -6.89
CA ILE A 147 -1.30 10.18 -6.06
C ILE A 147 -1.68 11.65 -5.88
N LYS A 148 -1.99 12.34 -6.98
CA LYS A 148 -2.45 13.73 -6.94
C LYS A 148 -3.73 13.87 -6.13
N TRP A 149 -4.68 12.94 -6.31
CA TRP A 149 -5.94 12.95 -5.56
C TRP A 149 -5.69 12.81 -4.04
N ILE A 150 -4.77 11.94 -3.61
CA ILE A 150 -4.40 11.79 -2.19
C ILE A 150 -3.88 13.12 -1.64
N GLU A 151 -2.95 13.78 -2.33
CA GLU A 151 -2.38 15.06 -1.89
C GLU A 151 -3.41 16.19 -1.82
N GLU A 152 -4.42 16.18 -2.71
CA GLU A 152 -5.46 17.21 -2.76
C GLU A 152 -6.63 16.97 -1.78
N ASN A 153 -6.88 15.73 -1.37
CA ASN A 153 -8.07 15.33 -0.63
C ASN A 153 -7.80 14.75 0.76
N THR A 154 -6.54 14.61 1.15
CA THR A 154 -6.14 14.09 2.46
C THR A 154 -5.05 14.97 3.07
N PRO A 155 -4.82 14.91 4.40
CA PRO A 155 -3.70 15.62 5.03
C PRO A 155 -2.35 14.93 4.82
N LEU A 156 -2.29 13.86 4.03
CA LEU A 156 -1.07 13.13 3.76
C LEU A 156 -0.21 13.84 2.71
N HIS A 157 1.10 13.84 2.91
CA HIS A 157 2.06 14.45 2.00
C HIS A 157 2.95 13.40 1.36
N LEU A 158 3.18 13.54 0.06
CA LEU A 158 4.08 12.66 -0.70
C LEU A 158 5.51 12.73 -0.15
N VAL A 159 6.08 11.58 0.15
CA VAL A 159 7.47 11.45 0.63
C VAL A 159 8.33 10.87 -0.50
N SER A 160 9.55 11.40 -0.65
CA SER A 160 10.51 10.85 -1.62
C SER A 160 10.91 9.43 -1.23
N ILE A 161 10.80 8.52 -2.19
CA ILE A 161 11.27 7.14 -2.03
C ILE A 161 12.69 6.93 -2.56
N GLU A 162 13.37 7.97 -3.01
CA GLU A 162 14.70 7.87 -3.64
C GLU A 162 15.76 7.29 -2.69
N GLU A 163 15.67 7.60 -1.41
CA GLU A 163 16.63 7.12 -0.41
C GLU A 163 16.57 5.59 -0.24
N TYR A 164 15.40 5.00 -0.46
CA TYR A 164 15.16 3.56 -0.35
C TYR A 164 15.51 2.79 -1.63
N LEU A 165 15.84 3.49 -2.71
CA LEU A 165 16.16 2.83 -3.98
C LEU A 165 17.64 2.42 -4.02
N PRO A 166 17.96 1.22 -4.53
CA PRO A 166 19.32 0.82 -4.83
C PRO A 166 20.02 1.82 -5.76
N GLN A 167 21.33 2.05 -5.57
CA GLN A 167 22.09 3.06 -6.32
C GLN A 167 21.98 2.91 -7.85
N ASN A 168 21.91 1.69 -8.36
CA ASN A 168 21.72 1.41 -9.78
C ASN A 168 20.34 1.83 -10.33
N LEU A 169 19.34 2.02 -9.46
CA LEU A 169 18.03 2.52 -9.82
C LEU A 169 17.91 4.04 -9.66
N LYS A 170 18.61 4.65 -8.71
CA LYS A 170 18.67 6.12 -8.54
C LYS A 170 19.10 6.86 -9.81
N ASN A 171 20.02 6.28 -10.57
CA ASN A 171 20.53 6.87 -11.82
C ASN A 171 19.64 6.57 -13.05
N ARG A 172 18.71 5.63 -12.98
CA ARG A 172 17.79 5.29 -14.08
C ARG A 172 16.44 5.99 -13.97
N THR A 173 16.04 6.29 -12.78
CA THR A 173 14.93 7.15 -12.47
C THR A 173 15.50 8.54 -12.22
N ALA A 174 15.87 9.28 -13.27
CA ALA A 174 15.90 10.73 -13.17
C ALA A 174 14.46 11.12 -12.78
N TRP A 175 14.20 11.07 -11.50
CA TRP A 175 12.99 11.56 -10.87
C TRP A 175 12.94 13.04 -11.15
N ASN A 176 12.40 13.38 -12.30
CA ASN A 176 12.07 14.74 -12.60
C ASN A 176 10.86 15.06 -11.73
N SER A 177 10.96 16.05 -10.84
CA SER A 177 9.88 16.57 -10.00
C SER A 177 8.58 16.92 -10.77
N ARG A 178 8.59 16.69 -12.08
CA ARG A 178 7.46 16.87 -13.00
C ARG A 178 6.82 15.57 -13.50
N THR A 179 7.33 14.40 -13.10
CA THR A 179 6.75 13.09 -13.46
C THR A 179 6.56 12.27 -12.19
N PRO A 180 5.32 12.06 -11.73
CA PRO A 180 5.04 11.26 -10.54
C PRO A 180 5.49 9.80 -10.73
N PRO A 181 5.75 9.07 -9.61
CA PRO A 181 6.16 7.68 -9.64
C PRO A 181 5.16 6.84 -10.43
N ARG A 182 5.68 5.91 -11.21
CA ARG A 182 4.83 5.14 -12.13
C ARG A 182 3.96 4.10 -11.44
N THR A 183 4.29 3.65 -10.21
CA THR A 183 3.57 2.54 -9.58
C THR A 183 3.49 2.54 -8.05
N ASN A 184 4.36 3.27 -7.32
CA ASN A 184 4.38 3.23 -5.86
C ASN A 184 4.67 4.62 -5.30
N ALA A 185 3.98 4.98 -4.24
CA ALA A 185 4.18 6.24 -3.51
C ALA A 185 4.12 5.99 -2.00
N ALA A 186 4.91 6.75 -1.25
CA ALA A 186 4.82 6.83 0.20
C ALA A 186 4.29 8.20 0.60
N PHE A 187 3.41 8.22 1.58
CA PHE A 187 2.82 9.43 2.14
C PHE A 187 3.02 9.44 3.65
N SER A 188 3.25 10.60 4.24
CA SER A 188 3.28 10.77 5.69
C SER A 188 2.17 11.69 6.16
N ALA A 189 1.62 11.40 7.35
CA ALA A 189 0.74 12.31 8.05
C ALA A 189 1.54 13.46 8.69
N ALA A 190 1.01 14.67 8.69
CA ALA A 190 1.65 15.83 9.31
C ALA A 190 1.96 15.55 10.79
N GLY A 191 3.20 15.76 11.21
CA GLY A 191 3.65 15.52 12.59
C GLY A 191 4.92 14.67 12.72
N SER A 192 5.38 14.02 11.65
CA SER A 192 6.69 13.35 11.68
C SER A 192 7.83 14.33 11.42
N PRO A 193 8.83 14.43 12.31
CA PRO A 193 10.14 14.90 11.90
C PRO A 193 10.68 13.89 10.88
N ALA A 194 11.29 14.39 9.80
CA ALA A 194 11.99 13.55 8.85
C ALA A 194 12.92 12.59 9.62
N ALA A 195 12.73 11.27 9.43
CA ALA A 195 13.60 10.28 10.01
C ALA A 195 15.03 10.53 9.55
N SER A 196 15.93 10.72 10.50
CA SER A 196 17.37 10.83 10.21
C SER A 196 17.82 9.51 9.55
N PRO A 197 18.63 9.55 8.50
CA PRO A 197 19.12 8.34 7.85
C PRO A 197 19.91 7.50 8.86
N PRO A 198 19.83 6.17 8.80
CA PRO A 198 20.62 5.31 9.65
C PRO A 198 22.11 5.60 9.41
N THR A 199 22.80 5.96 10.47
CA THR A 199 24.26 6.07 10.48
C THR A 199 24.84 4.70 10.19
N SER A 200 25.65 4.62 9.15
CA SER A 200 26.40 3.48 8.65
C SER A 200 27.20 2.72 9.70
#